data_22dd423064b5482742582ff16adbe67c
#
_entry.id   22dd423064b5482742582ff16adbe67c
#
_cell.length_a   1.000
_cell.length_b   1.000
_cell.length_c   1.000
_cell.angle_alpha   90.00
_cell.angle_beta   90.00
_cell.angle_gamma   90.00
#
_symmetry.space_group_name_H-M   'P 1'
#
loop_
_entity.id
_entity.type
_entity.pdbx_description
1 polymer ?
#
loop_
_entity_poly.entity_id
_entity_poly.type
_entity_poly.pdbx_seq_one_letter_code
_entity_poly.pdbx_strand_id
1 'polypeptide(L)'
;MEEQKVISARRKAAWPDIRKLTRVLVRIALGGLFVFAGATKAYDPGTFAIEIQRYQVAPWIVGALASVYLPWLEMLAGALLLLKRFERGALLVITLLLLFFTLALASAMFRGLSIDCGCFGKAFTATGTTVPLLRNLLLLVFTGILWIEYR
;
A
#
# COMPACT_ATOMS: atom_id res chain seq x y z
N MET A 1 41.20 -9.80 -26.01
CA MET A 1 39.83 -10.32 -26.35
C MET A 1 39.18 -11.07 -25.21
N GLU A 2 39.96 -11.72 -24.35
CA GLU A 2 39.47 -12.46 -23.17
C GLU A 2 39.07 -11.53 -22.02
N GLU A 3 39.80 -10.45 -21.75
CA GLU A 3 39.44 -9.44 -20.73
C GLU A 3 38.08 -8.77 -20.97
N GLN A 4 37.75 -8.46 -22.22
CA GLN A 4 36.43 -7.89 -22.54
C GLN A 4 35.27 -8.87 -22.29
N LYS A 5 35.49 -10.17 -22.48
CA LYS A 5 34.52 -11.21 -22.13
C LYS A 5 34.30 -11.31 -20.61
N VAL A 6 35.38 -11.23 -19.83
CA VAL A 6 35.31 -11.28 -18.36
C VAL A 6 34.62 -10.03 -17.79
N ILE A 7 34.91 -8.84 -18.33
CA ILE A 7 34.26 -7.60 -17.91
C ILE A 7 32.80 -7.59 -18.28
N SER A 8 32.41 -8.08 -19.46
CA SER A 8 31.00 -8.19 -19.87
C SER A 8 30.24 -9.22 -19.07
N ALA A 9 30.88 -10.33 -18.70
CA ALA A 9 30.30 -11.36 -17.84
C ALA A 9 30.08 -10.85 -16.41
N ARG A 10 31.05 -10.10 -15.84
CA ARG A 10 30.89 -9.43 -14.53
C ARG A 10 29.81 -8.37 -14.54
N ARG A 11 29.65 -7.59 -15.62
CA ARG A 11 28.56 -6.61 -15.76
C ARG A 11 27.19 -7.28 -15.84
N LYS A 12 27.06 -8.41 -16.54
CA LYS A 12 25.81 -9.18 -16.62
C LYS A 12 25.44 -9.85 -15.30
N ALA A 13 26.44 -10.25 -14.49
CA ALA A 13 26.19 -10.86 -13.18
C ALA A 13 25.76 -9.86 -12.10
N ALA A 14 26.19 -8.60 -12.16
CA ALA A 14 25.86 -7.59 -11.15
C ALA A 14 24.44 -7.01 -11.30
N TRP A 15 23.91 -6.90 -12.50
CA TRP A 15 22.60 -6.32 -12.77
C TRP A 15 21.38 -7.18 -12.29
N PRO A 16 21.40 -8.51 -12.40
CA PRO A 16 20.29 -9.32 -11.90
C PRO A 16 20.15 -9.29 -10.38
N ASP A 17 21.24 -9.12 -9.65
CA ASP A 17 21.21 -9.11 -8.19
C ASP A 17 20.58 -7.83 -7.62
N ILE A 18 20.83 -6.68 -8.25
CA ILE A 18 20.23 -5.40 -7.82
C ILE A 18 18.71 -5.43 -8.03
N ARG A 19 18.22 -5.89 -9.16
CA ARG A 19 16.78 -6.01 -9.42
C ARG A 19 16.10 -6.98 -8.46
N LYS A 20 16.71 -8.11 -8.19
CA LYS A 20 16.20 -9.08 -7.20
C LYS A 20 16.15 -8.48 -5.81
N LEU A 21 17.19 -7.75 -5.40
CA LEU A 21 17.25 -7.08 -4.10
C LEU A 21 16.17 -6.01 -3.98
N THR A 22 16.04 -5.13 -4.99
CA THR A 22 14.99 -4.09 -5.02
C THR A 22 13.59 -4.71 -4.91
N ARG A 23 13.31 -5.77 -5.67
CA ARG A 23 12.03 -6.50 -5.60
C ARG A 23 11.75 -7.02 -4.20
N VAL A 24 12.73 -7.65 -3.56
CA VAL A 24 12.58 -8.19 -2.21
C VAL A 24 12.33 -7.07 -1.21
N LEU A 25 13.08 -5.98 -1.28
CA LEU A 25 12.93 -4.83 -0.38
C LEU A 25 11.57 -4.16 -0.53
N VAL A 26 11.17 -3.85 -1.77
CA VAL A 26 9.87 -3.21 -2.05
C VAL A 26 8.71 -4.11 -1.61
N ARG A 27 8.80 -5.42 -1.85
CA ARG A 27 7.80 -6.39 -1.41
C ARG A 27 7.68 -6.46 0.11
N ILE A 28 8.81 -6.52 0.83
CA ILE A 28 8.81 -6.56 2.29
C ILE A 28 8.25 -5.25 2.86
N ALA A 29 8.67 -4.11 2.31
CA ALA A 29 8.18 -2.81 2.72
C ALA A 29 6.67 -2.67 2.49
N LEU A 30 6.20 -2.99 1.28
CA LEU A 30 4.77 -2.89 0.92
C LEU A 30 3.91 -3.86 1.72
N GLY A 31 4.31 -5.14 1.79
CA GLY A 31 3.57 -6.17 2.53
C GLY A 31 3.56 -5.89 4.04
N GLY A 32 4.70 -5.49 4.62
CA GLY A 32 4.80 -5.13 6.03
C GLY A 32 3.94 -3.91 6.39
N LEU A 33 3.95 -2.87 5.54
CA LEU A 33 3.09 -1.69 5.72
C LEU A 33 1.61 -2.05 5.69
N PHE A 34 1.17 -2.92 4.78
CA PHE A 34 -0.23 -3.34 4.70
C PHE A 34 -0.67 -4.19 5.89
N VAL A 35 0.18 -5.10 6.36
CA VAL A 35 -0.09 -5.86 7.60
C VAL A 35 -0.18 -4.91 8.79
N PHE A 36 0.74 -3.98 8.93
CA PHE A 36 0.74 -3.01 10.03
C PHE A 36 -0.48 -2.09 9.97
N ALA A 37 -0.81 -1.54 8.80
CA ALA A 37 -1.97 -0.67 8.61
C ALA A 37 -3.30 -1.40 8.90
N GLY A 38 -3.43 -2.64 8.45
CA GLY A 38 -4.59 -3.48 8.76
C GLY A 38 -4.67 -3.79 10.25
N ALA A 39 -3.56 -4.13 10.91
CA ALA A 39 -3.54 -4.43 12.33
C ALA A 39 -3.95 -3.23 13.20
N THR A 40 -3.46 -2.03 12.90
CA THR A 40 -3.83 -0.80 13.63
C THR A 40 -5.32 -0.47 13.51
N LYS A 41 -5.92 -0.68 12.34
CA LYS A 41 -7.35 -0.47 12.12
C LYS A 41 -8.21 -1.57 12.75
N ALA A 42 -7.73 -2.84 12.73
CA ALA A 42 -8.41 -3.96 13.36
C ALA A 42 -8.44 -3.84 14.90
N TYR A 43 -7.46 -3.13 15.48
CA TYR A 43 -7.41 -2.91 16.92
C TYR A 43 -8.53 -1.98 17.42
N ASP A 44 -8.92 -0.96 16.62
CA ASP A 44 -10.00 -0.03 16.94
C ASP A 44 -10.90 0.21 15.71
N PRO A 45 -11.79 -0.73 15.39
CA PRO A 45 -12.68 -0.63 14.24
C PRO A 45 -13.73 0.48 14.41
N GLY A 46 -14.04 0.87 15.65
CA GLY A 46 -14.98 1.96 15.96
C GLY A 46 -14.44 3.31 15.50
N THR A 47 -13.22 3.65 15.89
CA THR A 47 -12.53 4.87 15.42
C THR A 47 -12.37 4.84 13.90
N PHE A 48 -12.04 3.70 13.31
CA PHE A 48 -11.90 3.59 11.86
C PHE A 48 -13.25 3.79 11.12
N ALA A 49 -14.37 3.31 11.68
CA ALA A 49 -15.71 3.59 11.13
C ALA A 49 -16.01 5.09 11.09
N ILE A 50 -15.69 5.82 12.18
CA ILE A 50 -15.86 7.27 12.25
C ILE A 50 -14.99 7.98 11.21
N GLU A 51 -13.74 7.54 11.02
CA GLU A 51 -12.85 8.08 10.00
C GLU A 51 -13.42 7.89 8.60
N ILE A 52 -13.94 6.69 8.26
CA ILE A 52 -14.61 6.45 6.97
C ILE A 52 -15.79 7.41 6.79
N GLN A 53 -16.58 7.68 7.83
CA GLN A 53 -17.69 8.61 7.74
C GLN A 53 -17.29 10.05 7.48
N ARG A 54 -16.13 10.49 7.96
CA ARG A 54 -15.59 11.83 7.68
C ARG A 54 -15.33 12.08 6.20
N TYR A 55 -15.07 11.03 5.42
CA TYR A 55 -14.94 11.15 3.96
C TYR A 55 -16.29 11.41 3.25
N GLN A 56 -17.42 11.16 3.91
CA GLN A 56 -18.77 11.36 3.35
C GLN A 56 -18.96 10.72 1.96
N VAL A 57 -18.33 9.60 1.72
CA VAL A 57 -18.40 8.87 0.43
C VAL A 57 -19.39 7.71 0.46
N ALA A 58 -19.85 7.30 1.65
CA ALA A 58 -20.71 6.14 1.81
C ALA A 58 -21.71 6.32 2.96
N PRO A 59 -22.89 5.67 2.89
CA PRO A 59 -23.82 5.59 4.03
C PRO A 59 -23.17 4.92 5.24
N TRP A 60 -23.66 5.25 6.45
CA TRP A 60 -23.12 4.74 7.71
C TRP A 60 -22.96 3.20 7.74
N ILE A 61 -23.95 2.47 7.26
CA ILE A 61 -23.94 1.01 7.24
C ILE A 61 -22.75 0.47 6.42
N VAL A 62 -22.48 1.07 5.26
CA VAL A 62 -21.37 0.67 4.39
C VAL A 62 -20.03 0.99 5.06
N GLY A 63 -19.90 2.15 5.70
CA GLY A 63 -18.71 2.53 6.47
C GLY A 63 -18.46 1.59 7.65
N ALA A 64 -19.49 1.23 8.39
CA ALA A 64 -19.41 0.30 9.51
C ALA A 64 -18.99 -1.11 9.07
N LEU A 65 -19.56 -1.63 7.98
CA LEU A 65 -19.14 -2.92 7.42
C LEU A 65 -17.68 -2.85 6.91
N ALA A 66 -17.33 -1.79 6.18
CA ALA A 66 -15.99 -1.60 5.67
C ALA A 66 -14.95 -1.54 6.81
N SER A 67 -15.28 -0.90 7.94
CA SER A 67 -14.36 -0.81 9.08
C SER A 67 -14.01 -2.16 9.72
N VAL A 68 -14.88 -3.15 9.57
CA VAL A 68 -14.62 -4.51 10.05
C VAL A 68 -13.88 -5.34 9.01
N TYR A 69 -14.32 -5.32 7.75
CA TYR A 69 -13.76 -6.22 6.73
C TYR A 69 -12.46 -5.72 6.10
N LEU A 70 -12.33 -4.41 5.91
CA LEU A 70 -11.18 -3.82 5.20
C LEU A 70 -9.84 -4.11 5.89
N PRO A 71 -9.71 -3.97 7.23
CA PRO A 71 -8.46 -4.27 7.91
C PRO A 71 -7.98 -5.71 7.72
N TRP A 72 -8.90 -6.67 7.76
CA TRP A 72 -8.58 -8.08 7.52
C TRP A 72 -8.12 -8.34 6.08
N LEU A 73 -8.77 -7.67 5.12
CA LEU A 73 -8.37 -7.76 3.71
C LEU A 73 -6.98 -7.16 3.48
N GLU A 74 -6.66 -6.03 4.13
CA GLU A 74 -5.33 -5.41 4.10
C GLU A 74 -4.26 -6.34 4.68
N MET A 75 -4.51 -6.91 5.86
CA MET A 75 -3.60 -7.84 6.51
C MET A 75 -3.38 -9.09 5.66
N LEU A 76 -4.45 -9.67 5.11
CA LEU A 76 -4.37 -10.87 4.27
C LEU A 76 -3.57 -10.59 2.99
N ALA A 77 -3.86 -9.50 2.30
CA ALA A 77 -3.14 -9.12 1.09
C ALA A 77 -1.64 -8.86 1.37
N GLY A 78 -1.32 -8.15 2.45
CA GLY A 78 0.05 -7.92 2.88
C GLY A 78 0.78 -9.23 3.24
N ALA A 79 0.14 -10.12 3.99
CA ALA A 79 0.71 -11.41 4.38
C ALA A 79 0.94 -12.33 3.15
N LEU A 80 -0.01 -12.42 2.23
CA LEU A 80 0.14 -13.19 0.99
C LEU A 80 1.30 -12.68 0.14
N LEU A 81 1.49 -11.35 0.07
CA LEU A 81 2.61 -10.74 -0.63
C LEU A 81 3.95 -11.09 0.04
N LEU A 82 4.03 -11.06 1.37
CA LEU A 82 5.23 -11.44 2.13
C LEU A 82 5.58 -12.92 1.96
N LEU A 83 4.57 -13.80 2.02
CA LEU A 83 4.73 -15.25 1.90
C LEU A 83 4.98 -15.74 0.47
N LYS A 84 5.01 -14.84 -0.51
CA LYS A 84 5.11 -15.20 -1.96
C LYS A 84 3.98 -16.13 -2.44
N ARG A 85 2.86 -16.09 -1.76
CA ARG A 85 1.69 -16.87 -2.13
C ARG A 85 0.70 -15.98 -2.86
N PHE A 86 0.31 -16.38 -4.08
CA PHE A 86 -0.62 -15.61 -4.91
C PHE A 86 -0.20 -14.15 -5.12
N GLU A 87 1.08 -13.90 -5.38
CA GLU A 87 1.69 -12.56 -5.49
C GLU A 87 0.89 -11.62 -6.40
N ARG A 88 0.44 -12.10 -7.55
CA ARG A 88 -0.37 -11.30 -8.51
C ARG A 88 -1.73 -10.94 -7.93
N GLY A 89 -2.40 -11.86 -7.25
CA GLY A 89 -3.69 -11.61 -6.59
C GLY A 89 -3.54 -10.62 -5.42
N ALA A 90 -2.52 -10.80 -4.60
CA ALA A 90 -2.20 -9.88 -3.51
C ALA A 90 -1.90 -8.47 -4.02
N LEU A 91 -1.08 -8.33 -5.07
CA LEU A 91 -0.80 -7.05 -5.71
C LEU A 91 -2.04 -6.39 -6.29
N LEU A 92 -2.94 -7.17 -6.90
CA LEU A 92 -4.20 -6.65 -7.43
C LEU A 92 -5.05 -6.07 -6.32
N VAL A 93 -5.24 -6.80 -5.21
CA VAL A 93 -6.00 -6.33 -4.06
C VAL A 93 -5.38 -5.07 -3.47
N ILE A 94 -4.04 -5.05 -3.27
CA ILE A 94 -3.32 -3.88 -2.77
C ILE A 94 -3.51 -2.68 -3.70
N THR A 95 -3.41 -2.87 -5.02
CA THR A 95 -3.61 -1.81 -6.00
C THR A 95 -5.02 -1.23 -5.91
N LEU A 96 -6.04 -2.09 -5.85
CA LEU A 96 -7.44 -1.66 -5.74
C LEU A 96 -7.69 -0.89 -4.44
N LEU A 97 -7.17 -1.35 -3.31
CA LEU A 97 -7.27 -0.66 -2.03
C LEU A 97 -6.60 0.71 -2.07
N LEU A 98 -5.38 0.80 -2.61
CA LEU A 98 -4.67 2.07 -2.75
C LEU A 98 -5.41 3.05 -3.68
N LEU A 99 -5.95 2.56 -4.80
CA LEU A 99 -6.76 3.39 -5.70
C LEU A 99 -8.02 3.90 -5.00
N PHE A 100 -8.74 3.03 -4.29
CA PHE A 100 -9.93 3.42 -3.55
C PHE A 100 -9.63 4.50 -2.52
N PHE A 101 -8.60 4.29 -1.68
CA PHE A 101 -8.20 5.29 -0.68
C PHE A 101 -7.70 6.59 -1.32
N THR A 102 -6.97 6.51 -2.43
CA THR A 102 -6.50 7.70 -3.14
C THR A 102 -7.67 8.51 -3.69
N LEU A 103 -8.67 7.85 -4.27
CA LEU A 103 -9.88 8.52 -4.78
C LEU A 103 -10.70 9.14 -3.63
N ALA A 104 -10.84 8.44 -2.51
CA ALA A 104 -11.52 8.96 -1.33
C ALA A 104 -10.81 10.22 -0.78
N LEU A 105 -9.48 10.18 -0.64
CA LEU A 105 -8.66 11.31 -0.21
C LEU A 105 -8.74 12.49 -1.19
N ALA A 106 -8.62 12.23 -2.49
CA ALA A 106 -8.74 13.25 -3.52
C ALA A 106 -10.12 13.92 -3.47
N SER A 107 -11.19 13.12 -3.36
CA SER A 107 -12.55 13.65 -3.25
C SER A 107 -12.75 14.51 -1.99
N ALA A 108 -12.16 14.13 -0.88
CA ALA A 108 -12.19 14.91 0.36
C ALA A 108 -11.43 16.23 0.22
N MET A 109 -10.27 16.22 -0.44
CA MET A 109 -9.48 17.41 -0.71
C MET A 109 -10.22 18.39 -1.62
N PHE A 110 -10.88 17.92 -2.70
CA PHE A 110 -11.70 18.78 -3.58
C PHE A 110 -12.89 19.41 -2.85
N ARG A 111 -13.41 18.77 -1.81
CA ARG A 111 -14.51 19.28 -0.98
C ARG A 111 -14.04 20.16 0.18
N GLY A 112 -12.73 20.43 0.29
CA GLY A 112 -12.17 21.26 1.35
C GLY A 112 -12.24 20.64 2.74
N LEU A 113 -12.43 19.31 2.83
CA LEU A 113 -12.45 18.59 4.09
C LEU A 113 -11.02 18.35 4.56
N SER A 114 -10.64 18.93 5.69
CA SER A 114 -9.39 18.61 6.39
C SER A 114 -9.60 17.30 7.18
N ILE A 115 -9.20 16.19 6.59
CA ILE A 115 -9.36 14.86 7.21
C ILE A 115 -8.00 14.36 7.64
N ASP A 116 -7.86 14.05 8.92
CA ASP A 116 -6.74 13.26 9.42
C ASP A 116 -6.95 11.81 8.97
N CYS A 117 -6.08 11.33 8.08
CA CYS A 117 -6.17 9.94 7.63
C CYS A 117 -5.63 9.02 8.72
N GLY A 118 -6.52 8.42 9.50
CA GLY A 118 -6.18 7.40 10.50
C GLY A 118 -5.63 6.09 9.95
N CYS A 119 -5.14 6.08 8.70
CA CYS A 119 -4.64 4.88 8.01
C CYS A 119 -3.52 4.14 8.75
N PHE A 120 -2.80 4.80 9.66
CA PHE A 120 -1.74 4.24 10.50
C PHE A 120 -1.94 4.50 11.99
N GLY A 121 -3.21 4.71 12.43
CA GLY A 121 -3.53 5.03 13.82
C GLY A 121 -2.93 6.37 14.28
N LYS A 122 -3.00 6.63 15.58
CA LYS A 122 -2.49 7.86 16.20
C LYS A 122 -0.96 8.03 16.15
N ALA A 123 -0.21 7.05 15.63
CA ALA A 123 1.24 7.06 15.60
C ALA A 123 1.84 8.03 14.55
N PHE A 124 1.06 8.42 13.54
CA PHE A 124 1.49 9.36 12.49
C PHE A 124 0.36 10.35 12.20
N THR A 125 0.05 11.21 13.15
CA THR A 125 -0.87 12.34 12.98
C THR A 125 -0.22 13.41 12.09
N ALA A 126 -0.37 13.25 10.78
CA ALA A 126 -0.11 14.34 9.86
C ALA A 126 -1.39 15.17 9.74
N THR A 127 -1.39 16.37 10.25
CA THR A 127 -2.47 17.34 10.08
C THR A 127 -2.65 17.66 8.58
N GLY A 128 -3.77 17.23 8.01
CA GLY A 128 -4.17 17.56 6.64
C GLY A 128 -4.17 16.40 5.66
N THR A 129 -4.95 16.54 4.59
CA THR A 129 -5.21 15.51 3.56
C THR A 129 -4.04 15.29 2.59
N THR A 130 -3.10 16.24 2.52
CA THR A 130 -2.01 16.26 1.51
C THR A 130 -0.96 15.18 1.77
N VAL A 131 -0.53 14.99 3.02
CA VAL A 131 0.50 14.00 3.38
C VAL A 131 0.04 12.56 3.15
N PRO A 132 -1.18 12.16 3.59
CA PRO A 132 -1.74 10.86 3.26
C PRO A 132 -1.88 10.60 1.76
N LEU A 133 -2.27 11.61 0.98
CA LEU A 133 -2.40 11.50 -0.47
C LEU A 133 -1.04 11.24 -1.12
N LEU A 134 -0.02 12.02 -0.77
CA LEU A 134 1.34 11.85 -1.29
C LEU A 134 1.91 10.46 -0.97
N ARG A 135 1.70 10.00 0.25
CA ARG A 135 2.10 8.65 0.68
C ARG A 135 1.42 7.55 -0.14
N ASN A 136 0.10 7.65 -0.36
CA ASN A 136 -0.63 6.68 -1.17
C ASN A 136 -0.15 6.65 -2.63
N LEU A 137 0.14 7.82 -3.22
CA LEU A 137 0.73 7.92 -4.56
C LEU A 137 2.09 7.24 -4.63
N LEU A 138 2.93 7.43 -3.62
CA LEU A 138 4.23 6.77 -3.53
C LEU A 138 4.10 5.23 -3.42
N LEU A 139 3.13 4.75 -2.64
CA LEU A 139 2.84 3.31 -2.54
C LEU A 139 2.30 2.75 -3.86
N LEU A 140 1.51 3.52 -4.62
CA LEU A 140 1.07 3.14 -5.97
C LEU A 140 2.24 3.00 -6.94
N VAL A 141 3.24 3.89 -6.86
CA VAL A 141 4.48 3.76 -7.65
C VAL A 141 5.23 2.48 -7.31
N PHE A 142 5.39 2.16 -6.02
CA PHE A 142 6.03 0.92 -5.59
C PHE A 142 5.27 -0.32 -6.06
N THR A 143 3.94 -0.28 -6.00
CA THR A 143 3.09 -1.35 -6.53
C THR A 143 3.26 -1.50 -8.04
N GLY A 144 3.34 -0.39 -8.79
CA GLY A 144 3.61 -0.36 -10.22
C GLY A 144 4.97 -0.98 -10.59
N ILE A 145 6.01 -0.69 -9.81
CA ILE A 145 7.35 -1.30 -10.00
C ILE A 145 7.25 -2.82 -9.86
N LEU A 146 6.56 -3.32 -8.83
CA LEU A 146 6.36 -4.75 -8.66
C LEU A 146 5.56 -5.37 -9.81
N TRP A 147 4.52 -4.69 -10.33
CA TRP A 147 3.76 -5.16 -11.49
C TRP A 147 4.62 -5.34 -12.75
N ILE A 148 5.53 -4.39 -13.01
CA ILE A 148 6.46 -4.48 -14.15
C ILE A 148 7.41 -5.67 -13.99
N GLU A 149 7.84 -5.94 -12.78
CA GLU A 149 8.77 -7.05 -12.51
C GLU A 149 8.11 -8.44 -12.50
N TYR A 150 6.80 -8.52 -12.22
CA TYR A 150 6.04 -9.79 -12.27
C TYR A 150 5.43 -10.09 -13.65
N ARG A 151 5.59 -9.18 -14.62
CA ARG A 151 5.14 -9.36 -16.01
C ARG A 151 6.11 -10.21 -16.80
#